data_759d3df2a98c175fee9022102bea828e
#
_entry.id   759d3df2a98c175fee9022102bea828e
#
_cell.length_a   1.000
_cell.length_b   1.000
_cell.length_c   1.000
_cell.angle_alpha   90.00
_cell.angle_beta   90.00
_cell.angle_gamma   90.00
#
_symmetry.space_group_name_H-M   'P 1'
#
loop_
_entity.id
_entity.type
_entity.pdbx_description
1 polymer ?
#
loop_
_entity_poly.entity_id
_entity_poly.type
_entity_poly.pdbx_seq_one_letter_code
_entity_poly.pdbx_strand_id
1 'polypeptide(L)'
;INPQDIESMTVLKDAAANAIYGARGANGVILITTKKGDSKEAVITVDAKWGSNRRAVPTYDVMTDPGMYYETMYRALYNSKAYNGSSMTEAYAFADAALLDDKNGGVGYLVYTVPEGEKLIGTNFKLNPNATLGYSDGKYYYRPDDWYDEAFGNSNLRQEYNVSVAGASDKINYYMSAGYLDDSGIVPGSGFTRFTGRAKADYQAKKWLKVGANIGYTYYNIQSPSGQTTWGSSGNLFQLTNMIAPIYPVYVRNPDGNIQVDERGLTVYDFGSSTNFVRPSMSGNPLGTMDLDKQNAYTDVINSKWYAILTPIEGLSITANIGANVRNQRSNEL
;
A
#
# COMPACT_ATOMS: atom_id res chain seq x y z
N ILE A 1 -19.12 0.63 -10.18
CA ILE A 1 -20.14 -0.44 -10.00
C ILE A 1 -19.59 -1.46 -9.05
N ASN A 2 -20.38 -1.89 -8.07
CA ASN A 2 -20.03 -3.02 -7.21
C ASN A 2 -20.06 -4.32 -8.05
N PRO A 3 -19.00 -5.14 -8.04
CA PRO A 3 -19.01 -6.43 -8.75
C PRO A 3 -20.17 -7.35 -8.36
N GLN A 4 -20.63 -7.28 -7.12
CA GLN A 4 -21.77 -8.07 -6.63
C GLN A 4 -23.12 -7.70 -7.27
N ASP A 5 -23.23 -6.50 -7.86
CA ASP A 5 -24.42 -6.06 -8.61
C ASP A 5 -24.43 -6.52 -10.07
N ILE A 6 -23.36 -7.14 -10.55
CA ILE A 6 -23.22 -7.56 -11.95
C ILE A 6 -23.89 -8.92 -12.14
N GLU A 7 -24.78 -9.00 -13.10
CA GLU A 7 -25.38 -10.25 -13.59
C GLU A 7 -24.53 -10.87 -14.69
N SER A 8 -24.12 -10.05 -15.68
CA SER A 8 -23.29 -10.52 -16.79
C SER A 8 -22.37 -9.41 -17.33
N MET A 9 -21.25 -9.84 -17.92
CA MET A 9 -20.32 -8.97 -18.61
C MET A 9 -20.03 -9.55 -19.99
N THR A 10 -20.23 -8.75 -21.05
CA THR A 10 -19.94 -9.12 -22.42
C THR A 10 -18.90 -8.17 -23.00
N VAL A 11 -17.83 -8.72 -23.57
CA VAL A 11 -16.75 -7.95 -24.18
C VAL A 11 -16.90 -8.05 -25.71
N LEU A 12 -17.18 -6.92 -26.34
CA LEU A 12 -17.24 -6.79 -27.80
C LEU A 12 -15.85 -6.39 -28.31
N LYS A 13 -15.23 -7.27 -29.10
CA LYS A 13 -13.85 -7.08 -29.59
C LYS A 13 -13.78 -6.80 -31.09
N ASP A 14 -14.84 -7.13 -31.84
CA ASP A 14 -14.86 -6.98 -33.28
C ASP A 14 -15.43 -5.62 -33.72
N ALA A 15 -14.98 -5.16 -34.90
CA ALA A 15 -15.34 -3.84 -35.42
C ALA A 15 -16.84 -3.72 -35.74
N ALA A 16 -17.52 -4.80 -36.15
CA ALA A 16 -18.94 -4.78 -36.48
C ALA A 16 -19.81 -4.60 -35.23
N ALA A 17 -19.48 -5.31 -34.14
CA ALA A 17 -20.17 -5.12 -32.86
C ALA A 17 -19.92 -3.74 -32.26
N ASN A 18 -18.73 -3.17 -32.48
CA ASN A 18 -18.36 -1.84 -31.99
C ASN A 18 -18.97 -0.68 -32.79
N ALA A 19 -19.37 -0.91 -34.05
CA ALA A 19 -19.87 0.14 -34.96
C ALA A 19 -21.08 0.90 -34.41
N ILE A 20 -21.95 0.26 -33.64
CA ILE A 20 -23.10 0.90 -32.98
C ILE A 20 -22.71 1.88 -31.88
N TYR A 21 -21.48 1.80 -31.36
CA TYR A 21 -20.98 2.67 -30.28
C TYR A 21 -20.13 3.85 -30.80
N GLY A 22 -19.98 3.93 -32.15
CA GLY A 22 -19.22 5.00 -32.80
C GLY A 22 -17.75 5.04 -32.38
N ALA A 23 -17.14 6.22 -32.46
CA ALA A 23 -15.71 6.41 -32.15
C ALA A 23 -15.32 5.95 -30.73
N ARG A 24 -16.22 5.96 -29.78
CA ARG A 24 -15.96 5.46 -28.40
C ARG A 24 -15.77 3.95 -28.34
N GLY A 25 -16.22 3.20 -29.34
CA GLY A 25 -16.04 1.76 -29.43
C GLY A 25 -14.72 1.32 -30.07
N ALA A 26 -13.85 2.22 -30.52
CA ALA A 26 -12.63 1.92 -31.27
C ALA A 26 -11.68 0.93 -30.54
N ASN A 27 -11.62 0.99 -29.21
CA ASN A 27 -10.79 0.11 -28.37
C ASN A 27 -11.56 -1.09 -27.78
N GLY A 28 -12.75 -1.39 -28.30
CA GLY A 28 -13.66 -2.40 -27.78
C GLY A 28 -14.71 -1.83 -26.82
N VAL A 29 -15.74 -2.62 -26.55
CA VAL A 29 -16.85 -2.25 -25.66
C VAL A 29 -17.08 -3.34 -24.64
N ILE A 30 -17.23 -2.96 -23.37
CA ILE A 30 -17.63 -3.85 -22.29
C ILE A 30 -19.07 -3.51 -21.92
N LEU A 31 -19.99 -4.46 -22.17
CA LEU A 31 -21.39 -4.35 -21.76
C LEU A 31 -21.56 -4.98 -20.39
N ILE A 32 -22.05 -4.22 -19.44
CA ILE A 32 -22.34 -4.68 -18.09
C ILE A 32 -23.84 -4.69 -17.85
N THR A 33 -24.39 -5.88 -17.59
CA THR A 33 -25.78 -6.05 -17.17
C THR A 33 -25.82 -6.17 -15.66
N THR A 34 -26.63 -5.35 -15.02
CA THR A 34 -26.83 -5.40 -13.56
C THR A 34 -28.00 -6.29 -13.18
N LYS A 35 -27.90 -6.94 -12.04
CA LYS A 35 -28.93 -7.81 -11.46
C LYS A 35 -30.30 -7.14 -11.46
N LYS A 36 -31.33 -7.95 -11.51
CA LYS A 36 -32.75 -7.59 -11.41
C LYS A 36 -33.48 -8.64 -10.60
N GLY A 37 -34.64 -8.32 -10.08
CA GLY A 37 -35.54 -9.31 -9.48
C GLY A 37 -36.26 -10.12 -10.55
N ASP A 38 -36.40 -11.41 -10.33
CA ASP A 38 -37.09 -12.37 -11.20
C ASP A 38 -38.04 -13.29 -10.43
N SER A 39 -37.91 -13.32 -9.10
CA SER A 39 -38.73 -14.13 -8.22
C SER A 39 -39.93 -13.33 -7.68
N LYS A 40 -41.12 -13.98 -7.57
CA LYS A 40 -42.30 -13.37 -6.93
C LYS A 40 -42.10 -13.09 -5.44
N GLU A 41 -41.27 -13.88 -4.79
CA GLU A 41 -40.88 -13.64 -3.41
C GLU A 41 -39.62 -12.78 -3.36
N ALA A 42 -39.54 -11.89 -2.39
CA ALA A 42 -38.35 -11.09 -2.17
C ALA A 42 -37.18 -11.98 -1.72
N VAL A 43 -36.11 -11.99 -2.48
CA VAL A 43 -34.87 -12.70 -2.15
C VAL A 43 -33.90 -11.72 -1.52
N ILE A 44 -33.48 -11.99 -0.28
CA ILE A 44 -32.44 -11.24 0.41
C ILE A 44 -31.14 -12.05 0.33
N THR A 45 -30.08 -11.41 -0.14
CA THR A 45 -28.75 -12.01 -0.21
C THR A 45 -27.78 -11.19 0.66
N VAL A 46 -27.06 -11.88 1.53
CA VAL A 46 -25.99 -11.30 2.34
C VAL A 46 -24.69 -12.02 2.02
N ASP A 47 -23.66 -11.26 1.69
CA ASP A 47 -22.33 -11.77 1.40
C ASP A 47 -21.31 -11.02 2.27
N ALA A 48 -20.49 -11.76 3.01
CA ALA A 48 -19.45 -11.20 3.86
C ALA A 48 -18.15 -11.96 3.61
N LYS A 49 -17.05 -11.21 3.39
CA LYS A 49 -15.73 -11.75 3.11
C LYS A 49 -14.68 -11.06 3.96
N TRP A 50 -13.77 -11.86 4.49
CA TRP A 50 -12.58 -11.39 5.20
C TRP A 50 -11.35 -12.01 4.58
N GLY A 51 -10.28 -11.26 4.57
CA GLY A 51 -8.99 -11.68 4.08
C GLY A 51 -7.86 -10.87 4.70
N SER A 52 -6.65 -11.26 4.40
CA SER A 52 -5.46 -10.52 4.79
C SER A 52 -4.56 -10.33 3.58
N ASN A 53 -4.14 -9.09 3.33
CA ASN A 53 -3.15 -8.77 2.31
C ASN A 53 -1.75 -8.95 2.90
N ARG A 54 -0.91 -9.66 2.18
CA ARG A 54 0.49 -9.86 2.52
C ARG A 54 1.35 -9.89 1.28
N ARG A 55 2.62 -9.60 1.44
CA ARG A 55 3.57 -9.73 0.34
C ARG A 55 3.75 -11.21 -0.02
N ALA A 56 3.39 -11.58 -1.24
CA ALA A 56 3.51 -12.94 -1.77
C ALA A 56 4.73 -13.13 -2.68
N VAL A 57 5.38 -12.02 -3.09
CA VAL A 57 6.58 -12.08 -3.91
C VAL A 57 7.77 -12.43 -3.02
N PRO A 58 8.58 -13.45 -3.36
CA PRO A 58 9.79 -13.78 -2.62
C PRO A 58 10.73 -12.58 -2.52
N THR A 59 11.35 -12.43 -1.36
CA THR A 59 12.44 -11.45 -1.18
C THR A 59 13.76 -12.05 -1.62
N TYR A 60 14.70 -11.18 -1.97
CA TYR A 60 16.10 -11.61 -2.11
C TYR A 60 16.66 -12.07 -0.77
N ASP A 61 17.62 -12.99 -0.84
CA ASP A 61 18.41 -13.37 0.32
C ASP A 61 19.37 -12.21 0.64
N VAL A 62 19.10 -11.50 1.72
CA VAL A 62 19.86 -10.33 2.15
C VAL A 62 20.56 -10.60 3.48
N MET A 63 21.67 -9.90 3.74
CA MET A 63 22.37 -9.98 5.01
C MET A 63 21.51 -9.35 6.12
N THR A 64 21.15 -10.16 7.11
CA THR A 64 20.34 -9.72 8.27
C THR A 64 21.13 -9.68 9.58
N ASP A 65 22.34 -10.24 9.62
CA ASP A 65 23.19 -10.26 10.80
C ASP A 65 24.04 -8.99 10.90
N PRO A 66 23.84 -8.15 11.93
CA PRO A 66 24.64 -6.96 12.16
C PRO A 66 26.13 -7.24 12.34
N GLY A 67 26.50 -8.33 13.04
CA GLY A 67 27.89 -8.71 13.26
C GLY A 67 28.61 -9.07 11.96
N MET A 68 27.97 -9.88 11.12
CA MET A 68 28.50 -10.24 9.79
C MET A 68 28.65 -9.00 8.90
N TYR A 69 27.78 -8.01 9.03
CA TYR A 69 27.91 -6.75 8.31
C TYR A 69 29.15 -5.98 8.73
N TYR A 70 29.43 -5.82 10.03
CA TYR A 70 30.66 -5.19 10.52
C TYR A 70 31.90 -5.95 10.10
N GLU A 71 31.91 -7.29 10.18
CA GLU A 71 33.03 -8.14 9.71
C GLU A 71 33.33 -7.88 8.21
N THR A 72 32.28 -7.81 7.40
CA THR A 72 32.38 -7.58 5.96
C THR A 72 32.93 -6.19 5.65
N MET A 73 32.40 -5.17 6.29
CA MET A 73 32.84 -3.78 6.09
C MET A 73 34.27 -3.55 6.57
N TYR A 74 34.64 -4.12 7.73
CA TYR A 74 36.00 -4.05 8.23
C TYR A 74 37.00 -4.69 7.26
N ARG A 75 36.65 -5.86 6.73
CA ARG A 75 37.47 -6.53 5.71
C ARG A 75 37.58 -5.73 4.42
N ALA A 76 36.51 -5.08 3.99
CA ALA A 76 36.54 -4.20 2.82
C ALA A 76 37.46 -3.01 3.01
N LEU A 77 37.40 -2.36 4.17
CA LEU A 77 38.29 -1.24 4.54
C LEU A 77 39.77 -1.69 4.59
N TYR A 78 40.06 -2.81 5.25
CA TYR A 78 41.39 -3.38 5.27
C TYR A 78 41.89 -3.66 3.85
N ASN A 79 41.12 -4.35 3.04
CA ASN A 79 41.50 -4.71 1.67
C ASN A 79 41.74 -3.46 0.78
N SER A 80 41.00 -2.40 1.00
CA SER A 80 41.17 -1.13 0.26
C SER A 80 42.57 -0.54 0.42
N LYS A 81 43.24 -0.81 1.53
CA LYS A 81 44.63 -0.37 1.78
C LYS A 81 45.63 -1.45 1.37
N ALA A 82 45.37 -2.71 1.75
CA ALA A 82 46.29 -3.82 1.46
C ALA A 82 46.53 -4.02 -0.04
N TYR A 83 45.47 -3.96 -0.87
CA TYR A 83 45.58 -4.07 -2.33
C TYR A 83 46.26 -2.86 -2.99
N ASN A 84 46.27 -1.71 -2.32
CA ASN A 84 46.98 -0.52 -2.79
C ASN A 84 48.41 -0.43 -2.27
N GLY A 85 48.97 -1.51 -1.73
CA GLY A 85 50.39 -1.62 -1.38
C GLY A 85 50.75 -1.15 0.04
N SER A 86 49.76 -0.83 0.91
CA SER A 86 50.03 -0.56 2.32
C SER A 86 50.46 -1.83 3.05
N SER A 87 51.30 -1.68 4.08
CA SER A 87 51.65 -2.79 4.95
C SER A 87 50.42 -3.31 5.71
N MET A 88 50.48 -4.55 6.19
CA MET A 88 49.38 -5.14 6.98
C MET A 88 49.04 -4.29 8.23
N THR A 89 50.07 -3.73 8.89
CA THR A 89 49.88 -2.88 10.08
C THR A 89 49.12 -1.60 9.72
N GLU A 90 49.48 -0.94 8.62
CA GLU A 90 48.79 0.25 8.16
C GLU A 90 47.33 -0.04 7.73
N ALA A 91 47.09 -1.19 7.06
CA ALA A 91 45.78 -1.60 6.63
C ALA A 91 44.84 -1.88 7.83
N TYR A 92 45.34 -2.56 8.87
CA TYR A 92 44.58 -2.75 10.12
C TYR A 92 44.31 -1.44 10.84
N ALA A 93 45.33 -0.56 10.97
CA ALA A 93 45.15 0.75 11.61
C ALA A 93 44.11 1.61 10.87
N PHE A 94 44.12 1.55 9.56
CA PHE A 94 43.09 2.24 8.76
C PHE A 94 41.68 1.66 8.99
N ALA A 95 41.55 0.32 8.94
CA ALA A 95 40.25 -0.32 9.14
C ALA A 95 39.67 -0.03 10.54
N ASP A 96 40.52 -0.06 11.59
CA ASP A 96 40.15 0.30 12.95
C ASP A 96 39.61 1.74 13.05
N ALA A 97 40.30 2.70 12.42
CA ALA A 97 39.94 4.11 12.48
C ALA A 97 38.72 4.45 11.60
N ALA A 98 38.60 3.79 10.44
CA ALA A 98 37.60 4.09 9.44
C ALA A 98 36.26 3.37 9.64
N LEU A 99 36.20 2.27 10.42
CA LEU A 99 35.01 1.42 10.51
C LEU A 99 33.74 2.21 10.86
N LEU A 100 33.84 3.16 11.80
CA LEU A 100 32.71 3.98 12.23
C LEU A 100 32.69 5.39 11.60
N ASP A 101 33.65 5.71 10.72
CA ASP A 101 33.75 7.00 10.06
C ASP A 101 33.01 6.98 8.72
N ASP A 102 31.87 7.65 8.66
CA ASP A 102 31.02 7.76 7.48
C ASP A 102 31.74 8.42 6.28
N LYS A 103 32.75 9.28 6.54
CA LYS A 103 33.50 10.02 5.51
C LYS A 103 34.62 9.19 4.88
N ASN A 104 35.11 8.17 5.57
CA ASN A 104 36.18 7.29 5.11
C ASN A 104 35.68 5.90 4.67
N GLY A 105 34.40 5.78 4.32
CA GLY A 105 33.79 4.54 3.81
C GLY A 105 33.36 3.57 4.89
N GLY A 106 33.34 4.00 6.15
CA GLY A 106 32.80 3.23 7.27
C GLY A 106 31.29 3.26 7.35
N VAL A 107 30.75 2.61 8.37
CA VAL A 107 29.30 2.36 8.51
C VAL A 107 28.56 3.48 9.23
N GLY A 108 29.27 4.42 9.88
CA GLY A 108 28.68 5.60 10.53
C GLY A 108 27.88 5.33 11.81
N TYR A 109 27.66 4.08 12.19
CA TYR A 109 26.86 3.67 13.36
C TYR A 109 27.58 2.62 14.19
N LEU A 110 27.39 2.67 15.52
CA LEU A 110 27.82 1.63 16.44
C LEU A 110 26.58 1.07 17.15
N VAL A 111 26.37 -0.23 17.05
CA VAL A 111 25.23 -0.94 17.67
C VAL A 111 25.67 -2.07 18.61
N TYR A 112 26.95 -2.17 18.90
CA TYR A 112 27.51 -3.14 19.83
C TYR A 112 28.26 -2.45 20.95
N THR A 113 28.13 -2.98 22.15
CA THR A 113 29.00 -2.64 23.27
C THR A 113 30.06 -3.71 23.40
N VAL A 114 31.32 -3.31 23.53
CA VAL A 114 32.46 -4.19 23.80
C VAL A 114 33.08 -3.85 25.16
N PRO A 115 33.76 -4.80 25.85
CA PRO A 115 34.51 -4.49 27.05
C PRO A 115 35.55 -3.38 26.84
N GLU A 116 35.83 -2.62 27.89
CA GLU A 116 36.77 -1.51 27.84
C GLU A 116 38.16 -1.99 27.35
N GLY A 117 38.72 -1.25 26.40
CA GLY A 117 40.01 -1.56 25.77
C GLY A 117 40.00 -2.64 24.69
N GLU A 118 38.86 -3.30 24.47
CA GLU A 118 38.74 -4.30 23.38
C GLU A 118 38.24 -3.65 22.07
N LYS A 119 38.63 -4.27 20.95
CA LYS A 119 38.18 -3.85 19.61
C LYS A 119 36.89 -4.57 19.24
N LEU A 120 36.05 -3.89 18.45
CA LEU A 120 34.81 -4.49 17.91
C LEU A 120 35.11 -5.64 16.95
N ILE A 121 36.09 -5.47 16.04
CA ILE A 121 36.52 -6.49 15.11
C ILE A 121 38.00 -6.83 15.38
N GLY A 122 38.28 -8.13 15.50
CA GLY A 122 39.63 -8.62 15.69
C GLY A 122 40.44 -8.73 14.39
N THR A 123 41.76 -9.01 14.54
CA THR A 123 42.65 -9.24 13.37
C THR A 123 42.33 -10.52 12.59
N ASN A 124 41.46 -11.36 13.12
CA ASN A 124 40.86 -12.51 12.43
C ASN A 124 39.64 -12.12 11.58
N PHE A 125 39.30 -10.81 11.48
CA PHE A 125 38.13 -10.26 10.80
C PHE A 125 36.80 -10.75 11.38
N LYS A 126 36.78 -11.12 12.66
CA LYS A 126 35.59 -11.58 13.36
C LYS A 126 35.16 -10.58 14.42
N LEU A 127 33.83 -10.51 14.62
CA LEU A 127 33.23 -9.76 15.70
C LEU A 127 33.79 -10.27 17.04
N ASN A 128 34.05 -9.34 17.95
CA ASN A 128 34.50 -9.67 19.29
C ASN A 128 33.48 -10.62 19.96
N PRO A 129 33.88 -11.78 20.44
CA PRO A 129 32.98 -12.75 21.09
C PRO A 129 32.31 -12.21 22.36
N ASN A 130 32.88 -11.17 22.98
CA ASN A 130 32.32 -10.48 24.16
C ASN A 130 31.44 -9.28 23.78
N ALA A 131 31.26 -9.00 22.48
CA ALA A 131 30.39 -7.91 22.04
C ALA A 131 28.91 -8.24 22.31
N THR A 132 28.19 -7.31 22.89
CA THR A 132 26.77 -7.40 23.13
C THR A 132 25.99 -6.42 22.24
N LEU A 133 24.90 -6.87 21.63
CA LEU A 133 24.08 -6.02 20.78
C LEU A 133 23.36 -4.96 21.61
N GLY A 134 23.49 -3.71 21.19
CA GLY A 134 23.03 -2.52 21.88
C GLY A 134 24.21 -1.67 22.36
N TYR A 135 24.14 -0.36 22.06
CA TYR A 135 25.14 0.64 22.47
C TYR A 135 24.46 1.90 22.96
N SER A 136 24.92 2.46 24.06
CA SER A 136 24.47 3.77 24.56
C SER A 136 25.64 4.76 24.59
N ASP A 137 25.41 5.95 24.05
CA ASP A 137 26.34 7.09 24.17
C ASP A 137 25.99 8.04 25.35
N GLY A 138 25.03 7.62 26.18
CA GLY A 138 24.51 8.41 27.30
C GLY A 138 23.34 9.33 26.94
N LYS A 139 23.15 9.65 25.66
CA LYS A 139 22.04 10.46 25.15
C LYS A 139 21.04 9.62 24.36
N TYR A 140 21.52 8.69 23.57
CA TYR A 140 20.76 7.79 22.75
C TYR A 140 21.15 6.33 22.98
N TYR A 141 20.25 5.43 22.63
CA TYR A 141 20.50 4.00 22.58
C TYR A 141 20.39 3.49 21.13
N TYR A 142 21.43 2.83 20.66
CA TYR A 142 21.54 2.33 19.29
C TYR A 142 21.35 0.85 19.25
N ARG A 143 20.32 0.42 18.53
CA ARG A 143 19.97 -0.96 18.27
C ARG A 143 19.35 -1.04 16.87
N PRO A 144 19.71 -2.03 16.04
CA PRO A 144 19.07 -2.20 14.75
C PRO A 144 17.61 -2.60 14.91
N ASP A 145 16.80 -2.24 13.91
CA ASP A 145 15.44 -2.72 13.73
C ASP A 145 15.35 -3.55 12.45
N ASP A 146 14.40 -4.48 12.41
CA ASP A 146 14.07 -5.19 11.18
C ASP A 146 13.17 -4.33 10.29
N TRP A 147 13.77 -3.64 9.34
CA TRP A 147 13.06 -2.76 8.42
C TRP A 147 12.00 -3.48 7.59
N TYR A 148 12.20 -4.76 7.30
CA TYR A 148 11.23 -5.55 6.56
C TYR A 148 10.00 -5.87 7.40
N ASP A 149 10.21 -6.28 8.65
CA ASP A 149 9.13 -6.58 9.58
C ASP A 149 8.35 -5.31 9.94
N GLU A 150 9.03 -4.21 10.20
CA GLU A 150 8.41 -2.90 10.45
C GLU A 150 7.56 -2.42 9.26
N ALA A 151 8.02 -2.68 8.04
CA ALA A 151 7.33 -2.28 6.83
C ALA A 151 6.16 -3.20 6.44
N PHE A 152 6.31 -4.51 6.58
CA PHE A 152 5.43 -5.51 5.99
C PHE A 152 4.93 -6.59 6.96
N GLY A 153 5.39 -6.58 8.22
CA GLY A 153 5.03 -7.54 9.24
C GLY A 153 3.61 -7.40 9.77
N ASN A 154 2.96 -6.27 9.53
CA ASN A 154 1.60 -6.03 9.99
C ASN A 154 0.56 -6.84 9.19
N SER A 155 -0.46 -7.29 9.90
CA SER A 155 -1.62 -7.95 9.30
C SER A 155 -2.54 -6.88 8.69
N ASN A 156 -2.67 -6.89 7.38
CA ASN A 156 -3.48 -5.95 6.61
C ASN A 156 -4.84 -6.57 6.34
N LEU A 157 -5.84 -6.17 7.12
CA LEU A 157 -7.19 -6.69 7.03
C LEU A 157 -7.89 -6.17 5.76
N ARG A 158 -8.52 -7.11 5.03
CA ARG A 158 -9.51 -6.82 4.00
C ARG A 158 -10.86 -7.34 4.45
N GLN A 159 -11.87 -6.50 4.40
CA GLN A 159 -13.24 -6.86 4.78
C GLN A 159 -14.23 -6.30 3.75
N GLU A 160 -15.19 -7.13 3.35
CA GLU A 160 -16.20 -6.78 2.36
C GLU A 160 -17.56 -7.31 2.82
N TYR A 161 -18.56 -6.45 2.80
CA TYR A 161 -19.94 -6.76 3.17
C TYR A 161 -20.87 -6.27 2.08
N ASN A 162 -21.76 -7.13 1.64
CA ASN A 162 -22.77 -6.79 0.65
C ASN A 162 -24.13 -7.34 1.11
N VAL A 163 -25.16 -6.53 0.97
CA VAL A 163 -26.53 -6.94 1.15
C VAL A 163 -27.34 -6.52 -0.06
N SER A 164 -28.21 -7.39 -0.54
CA SER A 164 -29.13 -7.05 -1.62
C SER A 164 -30.49 -7.66 -1.40
N VAL A 165 -31.51 -7.01 -1.95
CA VAL A 165 -32.87 -7.50 -2.02
C VAL A 165 -33.37 -7.36 -3.45
N ALA A 166 -33.97 -8.43 -3.96
CA ALA A 166 -34.51 -8.50 -5.31
C ALA A 166 -35.88 -9.17 -5.28
N GLY A 167 -36.78 -8.71 -6.14
CA GLY A 167 -38.10 -9.32 -6.26
C GLY A 167 -38.83 -8.82 -7.49
N ALA A 168 -39.87 -9.55 -7.88
CA ALA A 168 -40.71 -9.21 -9.01
C ALA A 168 -42.19 -9.54 -8.72
N SER A 169 -43.05 -8.80 -9.37
CA SER A 169 -44.48 -9.11 -9.50
C SER A 169 -44.91 -8.92 -10.94
N ASP A 170 -46.19 -9.15 -11.26
CA ASP A 170 -46.71 -8.96 -12.60
C ASP A 170 -46.51 -7.52 -13.14
N LYS A 171 -46.30 -6.54 -12.26
CA LYS A 171 -46.18 -5.13 -12.66
C LYS A 171 -44.86 -4.50 -12.30
N ILE A 172 -44.11 -5.02 -11.34
CA ILE A 172 -42.88 -4.42 -10.89
C ILE A 172 -41.79 -5.49 -10.74
N ASN A 173 -40.58 -5.08 -11.08
CA ASN A 173 -39.37 -5.83 -10.82
C ASN A 173 -38.38 -4.85 -10.17
N TYR A 174 -37.76 -5.24 -9.09
CA TYR A 174 -36.86 -4.36 -8.34
C TYR A 174 -35.62 -5.10 -7.87
N TYR A 175 -34.55 -4.34 -7.72
CA TYR A 175 -33.29 -4.74 -7.10
C TYR A 175 -32.71 -3.58 -6.33
N MET A 176 -32.31 -3.82 -5.08
CA MET A 176 -31.60 -2.86 -4.25
C MET A 176 -30.39 -3.53 -3.63
N SER A 177 -29.30 -2.79 -3.48
CA SER A 177 -28.09 -3.29 -2.81
C SER A 177 -27.39 -2.17 -2.05
N ALA A 178 -26.66 -2.60 -1.00
CA ALA A 178 -25.68 -1.79 -0.29
C ALA A 178 -24.41 -2.62 -0.10
N GLY A 179 -23.24 -1.98 -0.24
CA GLY A 179 -21.95 -2.65 -0.09
C GLY A 179 -20.94 -1.76 0.62
N TYR A 180 -20.09 -2.40 1.41
CA TYR A 180 -18.94 -1.80 2.07
C TYR A 180 -17.71 -2.65 1.78
N LEU A 181 -16.61 -2.02 1.44
CA LEU A 181 -15.29 -2.63 1.30
C LEU A 181 -14.27 -1.75 2.03
N ASP A 182 -13.45 -2.39 2.85
CA ASP A 182 -12.27 -1.81 3.46
C ASP A 182 -11.09 -2.75 3.17
N ASP A 183 -10.09 -2.25 2.49
CA ASP A 183 -8.98 -3.02 1.95
C ASP A 183 -7.66 -2.30 2.27
N SER A 184 -7.00 -2.73 3.35
CA SER A 184 -5.70 -2.21 3.74
C SER A 184 -4.62 -2.78 2.83
N GLY A 185 -3.78 -1.92 2.25
CA GLY A 185 -2.66 -2.31 1.39
C GLY A 185 -1.49 -2.88 2.18
N ILE A 186 -0.53 -3.50 1.48
CA ILE A 186 0.69 -4.06 2.09
C ILE A 186 1.71 -2.99 2.50
N VAL A 187 1.64 -1.80 1.93
CA VAL A 187 2.47 -0.66 2.30
C VAL A 187 1.77 0.12 3.40
N PRO A 188 2.44 0.50 4.50
CA PRO A 188 1.86 1.31 5.55
C PRO A 188 1.20 2.58 5.01
N GLY A 189 0.02 2.92 5.52
CA GLY A 189 -0.75 4.10 5.07
C GLY A 189 -1.40 3.96 3.69
N SER A 190 -1.27 2.79 3.01
CA SER A 190 -2.03 2.52 1.78
C SER A 190 -3.34 1.81 2.08
N GLY A 191 -4.39 2.17 1.33
CA GLY A 191 -5.69 1.54 1.54
C GLY A 191 -6.75 2.01 0.57
N PHE A 192 -7.85 1.27 0.54
CA PHE A 192 -9.02 1.55 -0.28
C PHE A 192 -10.29 1.25 0.51
N THR A 193 -11.09 2.28 0.74
CA THR A 193 -12.41 2.14 1.37
C THR A 193 -13.50 2.51 0.35
N ARG A 194 -14.57 1.72 0.27
CA ARG A 194 -15.66 1.96 -0.67
C ARG A 194 -17.03 1.66 -0.05
N PHE A 195 -17.95 2.61 -0.23
CA PHE A 195 -19.39 2.42 0.00
C PHE A 195 -20.12 2.43 -1.34
N THR A 196 -21.05 1.51 -1.54
CA THR A 196 -21.90 1.47 -2.73
C THR A 196 -23.36 1.32 -2.33
N GLY A 197 -24.22 1.97 -3.09
CA GLY A 197 -25.66 1.76 -3.00
C GLY A 197 -26.26 1.73 -4.42
N ARG A 198 -27.24 0.85 -4.65
CA ARG A 198 -27.93 0.76 -5.92
C ARG A 198 -29.41 0.52 -5.69
N ALA A 199 -30.22 1.21 -6.49
CA ALA A 199 -31.65 0.96 -6.60
C ALA A 199 -32.04 0.88 -8.08
N LYS A 200 -32.72 -0.19 -8.47
CA LYS A 200 -33.23 -0.41 -9.81
C LYS A 200 -34.68 -0.88 -9.67
N ALA A 201 -35.55 -0.29 -10.48
CA ALA A 201 -36.94 -0.69 -10.57
C ALA A 201 -37.44 -0.53 -12.00
N ASP A 202 -38.21 -1.51 -12.47
CA ASP A 202 -38.94 -1.50 -13.72
C ASP A 202 -40.43 -1.67 -13.39
N TYR A 203 -41.29 -0.77 -13.87
CA TYR A 203 -42.70 -0.76 -13.54
C TYR A 203 -43.59 -0.68 -14.80
N GLN A 204 -44.49 -1.64 -14.94
CA GLN A 204 -45.53 -1.64 -15.98
C GLN A 204 -46.71 -0.79 -15.53
N ALA A 205 -46.65 0.53 -15.81
CA ALA A 205 -47.62 1.49 -15.36
C ALA A 205 -49.00 1.33 -16.04
N LYS A 206 -48.98 1.01 -17.34
CA LYS A 206 -50.17 0.71 -18.15
C LYS A 206 -49.79 -0.42 -19.14
N LYS A 207 -50.76 -1.04 -19.79
CA LYS A 207 -50.50 -2.04 -20.80
C LYS A 207 -49.57 -1.52 -21.94
N TRP A 208 -49.66 -0.22 -22.22
CA TRP A 208 -48.89 0.48 -23.24
C TRP A 208 -47.72 1.31 -22.71
N LEU A 209 -47.49 1.39 -21.36
CA LEU A 209 -46.44 2.19 -20.77
C LEU A 209 -45.66 1.42 -19.71
N LYS A 210 -44.35 1.23 -19.95
CA LYS A 210 -43.38 0.73 -18.99
C LYS A 210 -42.39 1.87 -18.69
N VAL A 211 -42.06 2.04 -17.40
CA VAL A 211 -41.06 3.00 -16.93
C VAL A 211 -40.02 2.29 -16.07
N GLY A 212 -38.82 2.76 -16.08
CA GLY A 212 -37.78 2.19 -15.24
C GLY A 212 -36.70 3.20 -14.83
N ALA A 213 -36.07 2.90 -13.71
CA ALA A 213 -34.97 3.67 -13.17
C ALA A 213 -33.86 2.73 -12.65
N ASN A 214 -32.62 3.14 -12.82
CA ASN A 214 -31.44 2.48 -12.25
C ASN A 214 -30.49 3.55 -11.74
N ILE A 215 -30.38 3.67 -10.42
CA ILE A 215 -29.57 4.70 -9.74
C ILE A 215 -28.52 3.98 -8.92
N GLY A 216 -27.26 4.37 -9.09
CA GLY A 216 -26.14 3.88 -8.32
C GLY A 216 -25.35 5.03 -7.72
N TYR A 217 -25.00 4.92 -6.46
CA TYR A 217 -24.09 5.79 -5.76
C TYR A 217 -22.84 5.00 -5.35
N THR A 218 -21.68 5.58 -5.50
CA THR A 218 -20.42 5.02 -5.04
C THR A 218 -19.58 6.13 -4.42
N TYR A 219 -19.23 5.96 -3.15
CA TYR A 219 -18.19 6.73 -2.50
C TYR A 219 -16.97 5.86 -2.31
N TYR A 220 -15.79 6.37 -2.61
CA TYR A 220 -14.55 5.69 -2.26
C TYR A 220 -13.45 6.66 -1.86
N ASN A 221 -12.58 6.18 -0.97
CA ASN A 221 -11.34 6.83 -0.57
C ASN A 221 -10.15 5.95 -0.97
N ILE A 222 -9.17 6.55 -1.62
CA ILE A 222 -7.87 5.94 -1.89
C ILE A 222 -6.86 6.61 -0.99
N GLN A 223 -6.17 5.81 -0.16
CA GLN A 223 -5.01 6.22 0.60
C GLN A 223 -3.76 5.75 -0.14
N SER A 224 -2.87 6.67 -0.49
CA SER A 224 -1.70 6.37 -1.30
C SER A 224 -0.48 7.10 -0.72
N PRO A 225 0.44 6.40 -0.04
CA PRO A 225 1.65 7.02 0.47
C PRO A 225 2.53 7.51 -0.66
N SER A 226 3.21 8.64 -0.44
CA SER A 226 4.11 9.25 -1.43
C SER A 226 5.38 8.42 -1.65
N GLY A 227 6.08 8.67 -2.76
CA GLY A 227 7.44 8.17 -3.01
C GLY A 227 7.59 6.69 -3.38
N GLN A 228 6.52 5.88 -3.35
CA GLN A 228 6.62 4.43 -3.54
C GLN A 228 6.86 3.98 -4.98
N THR A 229 6.61 4.83 -5.94
CA THR A 229 6.76 4.54 -7.38
C THR A 229 8.10 4.97 -7.97
N THR A 230 8.91 5.73 -7.22
CA THR A 230 10.18 6.26 -7.71
C THR A 230 11.31 5.27 -7.43
N TRP A 231 11.83 4.62 -8.47
CA TRP A 231 13.03 3.79 -8.39
C TRP A 231 14.27 4.63 -8.09
N GLY A 232 15.18 4.09 -7.26
CA GLY A 232 16.39 4.80 -6.85
C GLY A 232 16.18 5.80 -5.71
N SER A 233 14.98 5.90 -5.18
CA SER A 233 14.65 6.76 -4.04
C SER A 233 14.75 6.00 -2.73
N SER A 234 15.40 6.58 -1.73
CA SER A 234 15.36 6.10 -0.33
C SER A 234 13.96 6.16 0.28
N GLY A 235 13.01 6.84 -0.39
CA GLY A 235 11.59 6.84 -0.05
C GLY A 235 10.84 5.59 -0.52
N ASN A 236 11.41 4.77 -1.40
CA ASN A 236 10.77 3.54 -1.86
C ASN A 236 11.01 2.40 -0.86
N LEU A 237 9.95 1.99 -0.17
CA LEU A 237 10.01 1.00 0.89
C LEU A 237 10.47 -0.38 0.40
N PHE A 238 10.06 -0.81 -0.79
CA PHE A 238 10.47 -2.09 -1.38
C PHE A 238 11.96 -2.12 -1.72
N GLN A 239 12.53 -0.99 -2.15
CA GLN A 239 13.95 -0.87 -2.39
C GLN A 239 14.71 -0.78 -1.08
N LEU A 240 14.28 0.08 -0.18
CA LEU A 240 14.96 0.31 1.10
C LEU A 240 15.11 -0.99 1.90
N THR A 241 14.04 -1.76 2.08
CA THR A 241 14.05 -3.00 2.87
C THR A 241 14.99 -4.09 2.31
N ASN A 242 15.38 -4.01 1.03
CA ASN A 242 16.33 -4.93 0.43
C ASN A 242 17.79 -4.41 0.43
N MET A 243 18.00 -3.11 0.64
CA MET A 243 19.31 -2.47 0.45
C MET A 243 19.88 -1.86 1.72
N ILE A 244 19.05 -1.60 2.73
CA ILE A 244 19.51 -1.00 3.98
C ILE A 244 20.35 -2.03 4.77
N ALA A 245 21.43 -1.56 5.38
CA ALA A 245 22.26 -2.43 6.18
C ALA A 245 21.57 -2.82 7.51
N PRO A 246 21.78 -4.05 8.01
CA PRO A 246 21.10 -4.60 9.18
C PRO A 246 21.58 -4.01 10.51
N ILE A 247 22.26 -2.87 10.49
CA ILE A 247 22.75 -2.15 11.67
C ILE A 247 21.96 -0.85 11.93
N TYR A 248 21.18 -0.38 10.95
CA TYR A 248 20.51 0.92 11.07
C TYR A 248 19.14 0.78 11.73
N PRO A 249 18.84 1.64 12.74
CA PRO A 249 17.54 1.67 13.36
C PRO A 249 16.48 2.34 12.49
N VAL A 250 15.22 1.98 12.72
CA VAL A 250 14.04 2.72 12.23
C VAL A 250 13.74 3.90 13.14
N TYR A 251 13.92 3.71 14.45
CA TYR A 251 13.49 4.63 15.48
C TYR A 251 14.68 5.23 16.25
N VAL A 252 14.54 6.48 16.68
CA VAL A 252 15.41 7.06 17.70
C VAL A 252 14.99 6.49 19.07
N ARG A 253 15.98 6.13 19.92
CA ARG A 253 15.73 5.61 21.26
C ARG A 253 16.42 6.42 22.33
N ASN A 254 15.74 6.56 23.46
CA ASN A 254 16.29 7.09 24.68
C ASN A 254 17.38 6.15 25.26
N PRO A 255 18.25 6.62 26.19
CA PRO A 255 19.31 5.79 26.77
C PRO A 255 18.83 4.49 27.44
N ASP A 256 17.57 4.43 27.87
CA ASP A 256 16.92 3.26 28.46
C ASP A 256 16.44 2.22 27.42
N GLY A 257 16.62 2.52 26.12
CA GLY A 257 16.23 1.65 25.00
C GLY A 257 14.80 1.83 24.50
N ASN A 258 13.97 2.65 25.17
CA ASN A 258 12.61 2.94 24.73
C ASN A 258 12.61 3.85 23.49
N ILE A 259 11.64 3.62 22.59
CA ILE A 259 11.45 4.51 21.43
C ILE A 259 11.10 5.92 21.92
N GLN A 260 11.83 6.91 21.39
CA GLN A 260 11.60 8.31 21.72
C GLN A 260 10.29 8.81 21.11
N VAL A 261 9.56 9.61 21.88
CA VAL A 261 8.40 10.38 21.40
C VAL A 261 8.69 11.87 21.55
N ASP A 262 8.16 12.68 20.64
CA ASP A 262 8.28 14.14 20.71
C ASP A 262 7.29 14.75 21.73
N GLU A 263 7.32 16.07 21.89
CA GLU A 263 6.43 16.81 22.81
C GLU A 263 4.94 16.65 22.50
N ARG A 264 4.60 16.21 21.27
CA ARG A 264 3.23 15.94 20.80
C ARG A 264 2.83 14.49 21.00
N GLY A 265 3.73 13.62 21.51
CA GLY A 265 3.53 12.19 21.65
C GLY A 265 3.71 11.39 20.36
N LEU A 266 4.33 11.99 19.32
CA LEU A 266 4.62 11.32 18.06
C LEU A 266 5.94 10.57 18.13
N THR A 267 6.00 9.39 17.50
CA THR A 267 7.22 8.59 17.36
C THR A 267 8.32 9.37 16.64
N VAL A 268 9.53 9.34 17.19
CA VAL A 268 10.71 9.95 16.56
C VAL A 268 11.43 8.89 15.73
N TYR A 269 11.48 9.11 14.43
CA TYR A 269 12.14 8.24 13.47
C TYR A 269 13.59 8.64 13.21
N ASP A 270 14.45 7.65 12.92
CA ASP A 270 15.84 7.91 12.52
C ASP A 270 15.93 8.10 10.99
N PHE A 271 16.18 9.34 10.58
CA PHE A 271 16.39 9.71 9.18
C PHE A 271 17.87 9.57 8.72
N GLY A 272 18.71 8.92 9.53
CA GLY A 272 20.12 8.70 9.22
C GLY A 272 21.08 9.79 9.69
N SER A 273 20.55 10.87 10.25
CA SER A 273 21.31 11.96 10.89
C SER A 273 20.56 12.55 12.08
N SER A 274 19.63 11.77 12.65
CA SER A 274 18.76 12.20 13.75
C SER A 274 19.43 12.09 15.12
N THR A 275 20.58 11.42 15.19
CA THR A 275 21.33 11.16 16.43
C THR A 275 22.77 11.66 16.31
N ASN A 276 23.68 11.20 17.19
CA ASN A 276 25.11 11.52 17.12
C ASN A 276 25.83 10.73 16.00
N PHE A 277 25.20 9.72 15.44
CA PHE A 277 25.72 8.96 14.31
C PHE A 277 25.09 9.40 12.97
N VAL A 278 25.85 9.21 11.88
CA VAL A 278 25.41 9.55 10.52
C VAL A 278 25.45 8.30 9.64
N ARG A 279 24.35 8.00 9.00
CA ARG A 279 24.24 6.92 8.02
C ARG A 279 24.80 7.39 6.67
N PRO A 280 25.85 6.76 6.14
CA PRO A 280 26.56 7.27 4.96
C PRO A 280 25.76 7.14 3.66
N SER A 281 24.78 6.23 3.62
CA SER A 281 23.91 6.01 2.44
C SER A 281 22.51 5.66 2.85
N MET A 282 21.57 5.66 1.90
CA MET A 282 20.15 5.40 2.15
C MET A 282 19.57 6.36 3.21
N SER A 283 19.94 7.64 3.15
CA SER A 283 19.39 8.68 4.01
C SER A 283 17.88 8.82 3.81
N GLY A 284 17.19 9.17 4.88
CA GLY A 284 15.73 9.22 4.91
C GLY A 284 15.12 8.01 5.63
N ASN A 285 13.84 8.15 5.97
CA ASN A 285 13.05 7.10 6.62
C ASN A 285 11.64 7.12 6.03
N PRO A 286 11.35 6.25 5.05
CA PRO A 286 10.04 6.23 4.42
C PRO A 286 8.91 5.86 5.37
N LEU A 287 9.17 5.05 6.42
CA LEU A 287 8.17 4.74 7.44
C LEU A 287 7.77 6.00 8.22
N GLY A 288 8.76 6.79 8.65
CA GLY A 288 8.51 8.07 9.31
C GLY A 288 7.82 9.08 8.39
N THR A 289 8.21 9.14 7.11
CA THR A 289 7.56 10.01 6.13
C THR A 289 6.09 9.61 5.92
N MET A 290 5.79 8.32 5.78
CA MET A 290 4.43 7.81 5.58
C MET A 290 3.52 7.98 6.80
N ASP A 291 4.10 7.99 8.00
CA ASP A 291 3.34 8.23 9.22
C ASP A 291 2.87 9.69 9.31
N LEU A 292 3.68 10.61 8.81
CA LEU A 292 3.41 12.05 8.83
C LEU A 292 2.67 12.53 7.58
N ASP A 293 2.97 11.96 6.41
CA ASP A 293 2.47 12.39 5.10
C ASP A 293 1.27 11.50 4.67
N LYS A 294 0.07 12.04 4.82
CA LYS A 294 -1.18 11.34 4.52
C LYS A 294 -1.84 11.90 3.27
N GLN A 295 -1.82 11.13 2.20
CA GLN A 295 -2.51 11.46 0.96
C GLN A 295 -3.82 10.67 0.83
N ASN A 296 -4.93 11.40 0.69
CA ASN A 296 -6.25 10.83 0.51
C ASN A 296 -6.92 11.40 -0.72
N ALA A 297 -7.53 10.52 -1.52
CA ALA A 297 -8.35 10.90 -2.66
C ALA A 297 -9.77 10.38 -2.49
N TYR A 298 -10.68 11.27 -2.16
CA TYR A 298 -12.11 10.98 -1.97
C TYR A 298 -12.86 11.18 -3.27
N THR A 299 -13.69 10.23 -3.65
CA THR A 299 -14.49 10.34 -4.88
C THR A 299 -15.92 9.91 -4.63
N ASP A 300 -16.84 10.76 -5.06
CA ASP A 300 -18.28 10.49 -5.14
C ASP A 300 -18.68 10.29 -6.59
N VAL A 301 -19.41 9.21 -6.88
CA VAL A 301 -19.94 8.91 -8.22
C VAL A 301 -21.41 8.61 -8.13
N ILE A 302 -22.22 9.35 -8.85
CA ILE A 302 -23.63 9.10 -9.04
C ILE A 302 -23.86 8.71 -10.49
N ASN A 303 -24.41 7.51 -10.71
CA ASN A 303 -24.85 7.04 -12.02
C ASN A 303 -26.36 6.89 -12.00
N SER A 304 -27.06 7.51 -12.93
CA SER A 304 -28.51 7.31 -13.04
C SER A 304 -28.90 7.08 -14.49
N LYS A 305 -29.84 6.17 -14.68
CA LYS A 305 -30.49 5.89 -15.96
C LYS A 305 -31.98 5.78 -15.74
N TRP A 306 -32.74 6.50 -16.52
CA TRP A 306 -34.18 6.51 -16.53
C TRP A 306 -34.66 6.16 -17.92
N TYR A 307 -35.76 5.43 -18.05
CA TYR A 307 -36.31 5.11 -19.34
C TYR A 307 -37.84 4.98 -19.30
N ALA A 308 -38.46 5.24 -20.44
CA ALA A 308 -39.85 4.97 -20.71
C ALA A 308 -39.98 4.21 -22.04
N ILE A 309 -40.81 3.19 -22.05
CA ILE A 309 -41.17 2.41 -23.24
C ILE A 309 -42.68 2.57 -23.43
N LEU A 310 -43.05 3.12 -24.57
CA LEU A 310 -44.44 3.28 -25.00
C LEU A 310 -44.72 2.28 -26.12
N THR A 311 -45.80 1.52 -25.99
CA THR A 311 -46.31 0.58 -27.02
C THR A 311 -47.76 0.95 -27.32
N PRO A 312 -47.98 2.11 -28.05
CA PRO A 312 -49.33 2.68 -28.23
C PRO A 312 -50.23 1.78 -29.09
N ILE A 313 -49.65 1.01 -30.02
CA ILE A 313 -50.32 0.04 -30.90
C ILE A 313 -49.44 -1.18 -31.05
N GLU A 314 -50.04 -2.32 -31.46
CA GLU A 314 -49.29 -3.56 -31.71
C GLU A 314 -48.25 -3.34 -32.82
N GLY A 315 -47.03 -3.85 -32.60
CA GLY A 315 -45.90 -3.70 -33.54
C GLY A 315 -45.13 -2.35 -33.45
N LEU A 316 -45.60 -1.36 -32.67
CA LEU A 316 -44.87 -0.08 -32.47
C LEU A 316 -44.38 0.06 -31.04
N SER A 317 -43.07 0.20 -30.89
CA SER A 317 -42.41 0.53 -29.59
C SER A 317 -41.54 1.76 -29.71
N ILE A 318 -41.78 2.71 -28.82
CA ILE A 318 -41.01 3.98 -28.71
C ILE A 318 -40.31 3.95 -27.37
N THR A 319 -38.97 4.01 -27.38
CA THR A 319 -38.15 4.03 -26.16
C THR A 319 -37.44 5.36 -26.00
N ALA A 320 -37.62 5.99 -24.84
CA ALA A 320 -36.86 7.17 -24.42
C ALA A 320 -35.94 6.79 -23.25
N ASN A 321 -34.66 7.19 -23.34
CA ASN A 321 -33.68 6.96 -22.29
C ASN A 321 -33.01 8.28 -21.93
N ILE A 322 -32.85 8.52 -20.62
CA ILE A 322 -32.06 9.62 -20.06
C ILE A 322 -31.07 9.03 -19.07
N GLY A 323 -29.80 9.46 -19.15
CA GLY A 323 -28.77 9.04 -18.20
C GLY A 323 -27.94 10.22 -17.73
N ALA A 324 -27.52 10.19 -16.49
CA ALA A 324 -26.55 11.12 -15.92
C ALA A 324 -25.46 10.37 -15.17
N ASN A 325 -24.23 10.84 -15.33
CA ASN A 325 -23.07 10.38 -14.59
C ASN A 325 -22.35 11.60 -14.02
N VAL A 326 -22.30 11.71 -12.72
CA VAL A 326 -21.62 12.80 -12.00
C VAL A 326 -20.52 12.19 -11.15
N ARG A 327 -19.31 12.73 -11.29
CA ARG A 327 -18.15 12.36 -10.49
C ARG A 327 -17.52 13.60 -9.89
N ASN A 328 -17.41 13.61 -8.57
CA ASN A 328 -16.70 14.61 -7.79
C ASN A 328 -15.49 13.97 -7.12
N GLN A 329 -14.33 14.57 -7.28
CA GLN A 329 -13.10 14.10 -6.62
C GLN A 329 -12.47 15.23 -5.82
N ARG A 330 -12.02 14.90 -4.61
CA ARG A 330 -11.27 15.79 -3.71
C ARG A 330 -10.02 15.07 -3.28
N SER A 331 -8.88 15.74 -3.29
CA SER A 331 -7.62 15.22 -2.77
C SER A 331 -7.16 16.10 -1.62
N ASN A 332 -6.72 15.48 -0.54
CA ASN A 332 -6.07 16.13 0.58
C ASN A 332 -4.66 15.54 0.71
N GLU A 333 -3.68 16.41 0.88
CA GLU A 333 -2.29 16.10 1.17
C GLU A 333 -1.91 16.87 2.43
N LEU A 334 -1.41 16.18 3.45
CA LEU A 334 -0.97 16.71 4.74
C LEU A 334 0.50 16.43 4.93
#